data_7001a6333192f7c33e8fcf2064652a1a
#
_entry.id   7001a6333192f7c33e8fcf2064652a1a
#
_cell.length_a   1.000
_cell.length_b   1.000
_cell.length_c   1.000
_cell.angle_alpha   90.00
_cell.angle_beta   90.00
_cell.angle_gamma   90.00
#
_symmetry.space_group_name_H-M   'P 1'
#
loop_
_entity.id
_entity.type
_entity.pdbx_description
1 polymer ?
#
loop_
_entity_poly.entity_id
_entity_poly.type
_entity_poly.pdbx_seq_one_letter_code
_entity_poly.pdbx_strand_id
1 'polypeptide(L)'
;MATIEKKKSGTTDLTVGKPLFQILRFALPLVLGTLFQQLYSFADTVIVGRCLGTDALGAVGTTYSLNFLILGFVQGACVGFGIPAAETFGAKDKDGLQKYLLNGALLCLVLSVVFTVLTTLMAGPLLRLIHTPEQLYADAVLYIRIIFLGIPATVLYNYASSVLRALGDSRHPFYFLLVASVVNILLDYLFIVPLGMGVDGAALATVLSQLLSGELCAYWFFTRTAKLEGLSFRQPRTLLSAEHCKRLGY
;
A
#
# COMPACT_ATOMS: atom_id res chain seq x y z
N MET A 1 -28.84 5.97 -27.97
CA MET A 1 -28.56 4.99 -26.87
C MET A 1 -27.20 4.35 -27.20
N ALA A 2 -26.09 4.93 -26.71
CA ALA A 2 -24.75 4.40 -27.00
C ALA A 2 -24.50 3.19 -26.10
N THR A 3 -24.38 2.04 -26.72
CA THR A 3 -24.05 0.75 -26.08
C THR A 3 -22.64 0.87 -25.47
N ILE A 4 -22.56 0.82 -24.15
CA ILE A 4 -21.29 0.80 -23.41
C ILE A 4 -20.62 -0.53 -23.76
N GLU A 5 -19.65 -0.51 -24.67
CA GLU A 5 -18.78 -1.65 -24.91
C GLU A 5 -18.02 -1.95 -23.61
N LYS A 6 -18.46 -2.97 -22.94
CA LYS A 6 -17.81 -3.52 -21.74
C LYS A 6 -16.48 -4.10 -22.21
N LYS A 7 -15.41 -3.29 -22.19
CA LYS A 7 -14.06 -3.78 -22.44
C LYS A 7 -13.82 -4.98 -21.50
N LYS A 8 -13.49 -6.14 -22.06
CA LYS A 8 -13.28 -7.43 -21.34
C LYS A 8 -12.19 -7.41 -20.25
N SER A 9 -11.60 -6.24 -19.97
CA SER A 9 -10.42 -6.07 -19.11
C SER A 9 -10.71 -5.76 -17.63
N GLY A 10 -11.95 -5.58 -17.22
CA GLY A 10 -12.25 -5.10 -15.86
C GLY A 10 -11.91 -3.61 -15.63
N THR A 11 -11.15 -2.99 -16.55
CA THR A 11 -10.84 -1.56 -16.55
C THR A 11 -12.05 -0.76 -17.03
N THR A 12 -12.37 0.33 -16.33
CA THR A 12 -13.46 1.24 -16.70
C THR A 12 -12.86 2.37 -17.53
N ASP A 13 -13.38 2.58 -18.75
CA ASP A 13 -13.02 3.77 -19.52
C ASP A 13 -13.73 4.98 -18.90
N LEU A 14 -12.97 5.81 -18.19
CA LEU A 14 -13.45 6.99 -17.48
C LEU A 14 -13.64 8.21 -18.41
N THR A 15 -13.26 8.10 -19.67
CA THR A 15 -13.36 9.20 -20.64
C THR A 15 -14.74 9.30 -21.31
N VAL A 16 -15.60 8.28 -21.14
CA VAL A 16 -16.91 8.18 -21.81
C VAL A 16 -18.05 8.15 -20.80
N GLY A 17 -18.99 9.10 -20.88
CA GLY A 17 -20.22 9.14 -20.06
C GLY A 17 -20.36 10.39 -19.20
N LYS A 18 -21.31 10.38 -18.24
CA LYS A 18 -21.50 11.50 -17.30
C LYS A 18 -20.39 11.51 -16.26
N PRO A 19 -19.53 12.55 -16.18
CA PRO A 19 -18.34 12.56 -15.32
C PRO A 19 -18.63 12.26 -13.86
N LEU A 20 -19.68 12.86 -13.28
CA LEU A 20 -20.05 12.68 -11.88
C LEU A 20 -20.33 11.21 -11.54
N PHE A 21 -21.09 10.51 -12.39
CA PHE A 21 -21.44 9.11 -12.17
C PHE A 21 -20.21 8.18 -12.28
N GLN A 22 -19.32 8.49 -13.21
CA GLN A 22 -18.07 7.77 -13.40
C GLN A 22 -17.15 7.93 -12.17
N ILE A 23 -17.00 9.17 -11.68
CA ILE A 23 -16.20 9.47 -10.49
C ILE A 23 -16.77 8.75 -9.27
N LEU A 24 -18.07 8.81 -9.02
CA LEU A 24 -18.69 8.13 -7.89
C LEU A 24 -18.52 6.60 -7.95
N ARG A 25 -18.70 6.02 -9.14
CA ARG A 25 -18.53 4.57 -9.33
C ARG A 25 -17.09 4.11 -9.13
N PHE A 26 -16.12 4.95 -9.49
CA PHE A 26 -14.70 4.69 -9.28
C PHE A 26 -14.28 4.93 -7.82
N ALA A 27 -14.81 5.98 -7.19
CA ALA A 27 -14.49 6.36 -5.83
C ALA A 27 -15.08 5.39 -4.78
N LEU A 28 -16.24 4.78 -5.05
CA LEU A 28 -16.91 3.90 -4.09
C LEU A 28 -16.02 2.73 -3.60
N PRO A 29 -15.35 1.94 -4.46
CA PRO A 29 -14.41 0.92 -4.00
C PRO A 29 -13.25 1.47 -3.18
N LEU A 30 -12.78 2.69 -3.50
CA LEU A 30 -11.69 3.34 -2.76
C LEU A 30 -12.13 3.71 -1.34
N VAL A 31 -13.31 4.34 -1.21
CA VAL A 31 -13.88 4.69 0.10
C VAL A 31 -14.15 3.45 0.93
N LEU A 32 -14.76 2.43 0.34
CA LEU A 32 -14.97 1.15 1.01
C LEU A 32 -13.63 0.51 1.44
N GLY A 33 -12.60 0.56 0.60
CA GLY A 33 -11.27 0.07 0.94
C GLY A 33 -10.68 0.76 2.17
N THR A 34 -10.77 2.09 2.24
CA THR A 34 -10.32 2.86 3.41
C THR A 34 -11.12 2.51 4.66
N LEU A 35 -12.44 2.36 4.55
CA LEU A 35 -13.28 1.93 5.67
C LEU A 35 -12.90 0.54 6.18
N PHE A 36 -12.72 -0.42 5.28
CA PHE A 36 -12.27 -1.77 5.68
C PHE A 36 -10.88 -1.76 6.30
N GLN A 37 -9.99 -0.89 5.81
CA GLN A 37 -8.66 -0.70 6.40
C GLN A 37 -8.76 -0.18 7.85
N GLN A 38 -9.68 0.74 8.12
CA GLN A 38 -9.92 1.23 9.48
C GLN A 38 -10.55 0.15 10.36
N LEU A 39 -11.46 -0.66 9.81
CA LEU A 39 -12.10 -1.75 10.55
C LEU A 39 -11.10 -2.83 10.98
N TYR A 40 -10.19 -3.26 10.09
CA TYR A 40 -9.19 -4.25 10.49
C TYR A 40 -8.18 -3.67 11.48
N SER A 41 -7.78 -2.41 11.33
CA SER A 41 -6.90 -1.73 12.30
C SER A 41 -7.56 -1.63 13.68
N PHE A 42 -8.88 -1.41 13.71
CA PHE A 42 -9.64 -1.48 14.95
C PHE A 42 -9.70 -2.90 15.54
N ALA A 43 -9.91 -3.92 14.70
CA ALA A 43 -9.91 -5.32 15.13
C ALA A 43 -8.54 -5.74 15.71
N ASP A 44 -7.43 -5.36 15.06
CA ASP A 44 -6.08 -5.56 15.56
C ASP A 44 -5.89 -4.92 16.94
N THR A 45 -6.31 -3.66 17.09
CA THR A 45 -6.27 -2.95 18.39
C THR A 45 -7.06 -3.69 19.47
N VAL A 46 -8.24 -4.22 19.15
CA VAL A 46 -9.06 -5.00 20.09
C VAL A 46 -8.40 -6.33 20.45
N ILE A 47 -7.79 -7.02 19.50
CA ILE A 47 -7.08 -8.29 19.76
C ILE A 47 -5.87 -8.05 20.67
N VAL A 48 -5.03 -7.06 20.34
CA VAL A 48 -3.89 -6.67 21.16
C VAL A 48 -4.33 -6.30 22.59
N GLY A 49 -5.34 -5.43 22.72
CA GLY A 49 -5.81 -4.99 24.03
C GLY A 49 -6.43 -6.10 24.89
N ARG A 50 -7.15 -7.04 24.27
CA ARG A 50 -7.79 -8.15 25.02
C ARG A 50 -6.84 -9.29 25.34
N CYS A 51 -5.90 -9.60 24.45
CA CYS A 51 -5.02 -10.76 24.60
C CYS A 51 -3.72 -10.42 25.29
N LEU A 52 -3.15 -9.21 25.07
CA LEU A 52 -1.84 -8.80 25.62
C LEU A 52 -1.97 -7.77 26.76
N GLY A 53 -3.15 -7.17 26.94
CA GLY A 53 -3.41 -6.21 28.02
C GLY A 53 -3.16 -4.75 27.65
N THR A 54 -3.30 -3.88 28.70
CA THR A 54 -3.29 -2.42 28.51
C THR A 54 -1.92 -1.86 28.16
N ASP A 55 -0.85 -2.48 28.63
CA ASP A 55 0.53 -2.02 28.40
C ASP A 55 0.92 -2.25 26.93
N ALA A 56 0.63 -3.43 26.37
CA ALA A 56 0.82 -3.72 24.95
C ALA A 56 0.01 -2.79 24.07
N LEU A 57 -1.27 -2.55 24.45
CA LEU A 57 -2.12 -1.58 23.74
C LEU A 57 -1.54 -0.17 23.79
N GLY A 58 -1.04 0.26 24.95
CA GLY A 58 -0.36 1.53 25.13
C GLY A 58 0.91 1.64 24.26
N ALA A 59 1.72 0.57 24.22
CA ALA A 59 2.92 0.53 23.41
C ALA A 59 2.61 0.70 21.91
N VAL A 60 1.63 -0.04 21.38
CA VAL A 60 1.16 0.11 19.99
C VAL A 60 0.59 1.51 19.76
N GLY A 61 -0.22 2.02 20.70
CA GLY A 61 -0.85 3.35 20.61
C GLY A 61 0.18 4.49 20.52
N THR A 62 1.27 4.43 21.28
CA THR A 62 2.32 5.48 21.22
C THR A 62 3.03 5.52 19.87
N THR A 63 3.08 4.40 19.12
CA THR A 63 3.69 4.37 17.79
C THR A 63 2.81 4.96 16.69
N TYR A 64 1.51 5.18 16.96
CA TYR A 64 0.55 5.59 15.94
C TYR A 64 0.93 6.87 15.21
N SER A 65 1.38 7.89 15.93
CA SER A 65 1.78 9.17 15.32
C SER A 65 2.97 9.03 14.37
N LEU A 66 3.96 8.23 14.74
CA LEU A 66 5.13 7.96 13.89
C LEU A 66 4.74 7.12 12.66
N ASN A 67 3.92 6.10 12.87
CA ASN A 67 3.39 5.28 11.78
C ASN A 67 2.60 6.15 10.79
N PHE A 68 1.69 7.00 11.28
CA PHE A 68 0.90 7.88 10.44
C PHE A 68 1.77 8.83 9.61
N LEU A 69 2.79 9.43 10.23
CA LEU A 69 3.70 10.35 9.53
C LEU A 69 4.53 9.63 8.46
N ILE A 70 5.19 8.54 8.83
CA ILE A 70 6.16 7.84 7.97
C ILE A 70 5.44 7.04 6.88
N LEU A 71 4.49 6.20 7.27
CA LEU A 71 3.75 5.38 6.29
C LEU A 71 2.81 6.25 5.44
N GLY A 72 2.24 7.33 6.00
CA GLY A 72 1.45 8.29 5.25
C GLY A 72 2.26 8.99 4.17
N PHE A 73 3.50 9.41 4.46
CA PHE A 73 4.40 9.96 3.46
C PHE A 73 4.73 8.95 2.36
N VAL A 74 5.10 7.72 2.73
CA VAL A 74 5.40 6.63 1.78
C VAL A 74 4.20 6.34 0.88
N GLN A 75 3.01 6.26 1.46
CA GLN A 75 1.76 6.05 0.73
C GLN A 75 1.47 7.20 -0.23
N GLY A 76 1.61 8.45 0.22
CA GLY A 76 1.44 9.63 -0.61
C GLY A 76 2.38 9.66 -1.81
N ALA A 77 3.65 9.33 -1.60
CA ALA A 77 4.64 9.24 -2.67
C ALA A 77 4.27 8.15 -3.70
N CYS A 78 3.85 6.95 -3.25
CA CYS A 78 3.41 5.88 -4.14
C CYS A 78 2.19 6.28 -5.00
N VAL A 79 1.25 7.02 -4.42
CA VAL A 79 0.09 7.56 -5.15
C VAL A 79 0.54 8.62 -6.14
N GLY A 80 1.41 9.54 -5.73
CA GLY A 80 1.97 10.60 -6.59
C GLY A 80 2.67 10.04 -7.81
N PHE A 81 3.48 9.00 -7.66
CA PHE A 81 4.15 8.34 -8.80
C PHE A 81 3.17 7.63 -9.76
N GLY A 82 1.95 7.36 -9.34
CA GLY A 82 0.88 6.83 -10.20
C GLY A 82 0.18 7.88 -11.07
N ILE A 83 0.28 9.17 -10.75
CA ILE A 83 -0.46 10.24 -11.46
C ILE A 83 -0.03 10.35 -12.93
N PRO A 84 1.28 10.47 -13.27
CA PRO A 84 1.69 10.53 -14.68
C PRO A 84 1.35 9.26 -15.47
N ALA A 85 1.27 8.11 -14.81
CA ALA A 85 0.80 6.88 -15.44
C ALA A 85 -0.69 6.97 -15.81
N ALA A 86 -1.53 7.58 -14.97
CA ALA A 86 -2.94 7.81 -15.28
C ALA A 86 -3.13 8.80 -16.44
N GLU A 87 -2.33 9.87 -16.49
CA GLU A 87 -2.36 10.86 -17.56
C GLU A 87 -1.97 10.24 -18.91
N THR A 88 -0.86 9.51 -18.98
CA THR A 88 -0.41 8.84 -20.20
C THR A 88 -1.36 7.73 -20.65
N PHE A 89 -1.98 7.03 -19.71
CA PHE A 89 -3.03 6.07 -20.01
C PHE A 89 -4.26 6.74 -20.63
N GLY A 90 -4.72 7.86 -20.07
CA GLY A 90 -5.83 8.66 -20.61
C GLY A 90 -5.52 9.24 -22.00
N ALA A 91 -4.26 9.65 -22.24
CA ALA A 91 -3.77 10.12 -23.52
C ALA A 91 -3.54 9.00 -24.55
N LYS A 92 -3.69 7.72 -24.15
CA LYS A 92 -3.39 6.52 -24.98
C LYS A 92 -1.92 6.44 -25.43
N ASP A 93 -1.02 7.10 -24.72
CA ASP A 93 0.43 7.04 -24.94
C ASP A 93 1.02 5.82 -24.22
N LYS A 94 1.16 4.72 -24.96
CA LYS A 94 1.67 3.46 -24.41
C LYS A 94 3.16 3.52 -24.05
N ASP A 95 3.95 4.23 -24.83
CA ASP A 95 5.40 4.32 -24.59
C ASP A 95 5.69 5.19 -23.36
N GLY A 96 5.01 6.32 -23.23
CA GLY A 96 5.05 7.15 -22.03
C GLY A 96 4.58 6.38 -20.79
N LEU A 97 3.48 5.66 -20.90
CA LEU A 97 2.93 4.83 -19.81
C LEU A 97 3.96 3.81 -19.30
N GLN A 98 4.60 3.04 -20.20
CA GLN A 98 5.62 2.06 -19.81
C GLN A 98 6.80 2.71 -19.10
N LYS A 99 7.26 3.85 -19.60
CA LYS A 99 8.36 4.62 -19.00
C LYS A 99 7.99 5.09 -17.59
N TYR A 100 6.82 5.69 -17.39
CA TYR A 100 6.39 6.15 -16.07
C TYR A 100 6.17 5.00 -15.09
N LEU A 101 5.63 3.86 -15.52
CA LEU A 101 5.48 2.69 -14.67
C LEU A 101 6.82 2.14 -14.20
N LEU A 102 7.82 2.04 -15.06
CA LEU A 102 9.14 1.54 -14.67
C LEU A 102 9.93 2.52 -13.81
N ASN A 103 9.93 3.80 -14.18
CA ASN A 103 10.63 4.83 -13.39
C ASN A 103 9.97 5.03 -12.03
N GLY A 104 8.63 4.98 -11.96
CA GLY A 104 7.90 5.02 -10.70
C GLY A 104 8.21 3.81 -9.80
N ALA A 105 8.29 2.60 -10.38
CA ALA A 105 8.70 1.40 -9.64
C ALA A 105 10.12 1.52 -9.07
N LEU A 106 11.05 2.07 -9.87
CA LEU A 106 12.43 2.30 -9.42
C LEU A 106 12.49 3.31 -8.27
N LEU A 107 11.78 4.44 -8.40
CA LEU A 107 11.71 5.44 -7.33
C LEU A 107 11.06 4.90 -6.06
N CYS A 108 10.00 4.10 -6.19
CA CYS A 108 9.38 3.38 -5.08
C CYS A 108 10.35 2.41 -4.40
N LEU A 109 11.17 1.69 -5.18
CA LEU A 109 12.18 0.79 -4.64
C LEU A 109 13.25 1.57 -3.84
N VAL A 110 13.76 2.66 -4.41
CA VAL A 110 14.74 3.52 -3.72
C VAL A 110 14.14 4.11 -2.44
N LEU A 111 12.93 4.66 -2.53
CA LEU A 111 12.19 5.18 -1.37
C LEU A 111 12.02 4.11 -0.29
N SER A 112 11.62 2.90 -0.68
CA SER A 112 11.46 1.76 0.21
C SER A 112 12.74 1.44 0.98
N VAL A 113 13.86 1.28 0.28
CA VAL A 113 15.16 0.96 0.91
C VAL A 113 15.60 2.09 1.84
N VAL A 114 15.56 3.34 1.37
CA VAL A 114 15.99 4.52 2.16
C VAL A 114 15.15 4.65 3.43
N PHE A 115 13.83 4.59 3.31
CA PHE A 115 12.95 4.73 4.47
C PHE A 115 13.06 3.55 5.41
N THR A 116 13.13 2.31 4.92
CA THR A 116 13.32 1.13 5.78
C THR A 116 14.58 1.26 6.63
N VAL A 117 15.72 1.57 6.01
CA VAL A 117 16.99 1.71 6.74
C VAL A 117 16.94 2.87 7.73
N LEU A 118 16.56 4.05 7.26
CA LEU A 118 16.55 5.26 8.07
C LEU A 118 15.61 5.12 9.28
N THR A 119 14.36 4.70 9.05
CA THR A 119 13.36 4.64 10.12
C THR A 119 13.61 3.51 11.11
N THR A 120 14.10 2.34 10.63
CA THR A 120 14.45 1.23 11.52
C THR A 120 15.60 1.60 12.46
N LEU A 121 16.63 2.30 11.95
CA LEU A 121 17.74 2.80 12.77
C LEU A 121 17.29 3.89 13.73
N MET A 122 16.37 4.74 13.31
CA MET A 122 15.89 5.87 14.12
C MET A 122 14.68 5.51 15.02
N ALA A 123 14.16 4.29 14.99
CA ALA A 123 12.98 3.90 15.74
C ALA A 123 13.08 4.22 17.25
N GLY A 124 14.19 3.84 17.89
CA GLY A 124 14.42 4.15 19.30
C GLY A 124 14.54 5.64 19.59
N PRO A 125 15.45 6.40 18.93
CA PRO A 125 15.54 7.85 19.08
C PRO A 125 14.21 8.59 18.86
N LEU A 126 13.43 8.19 17.85
CA LEU A 126 12.13 8.80 17.56
C LEU A 126 11.12 8.58 18.69
N LEU A 127 11.06 7.37 19.27
CA LEU A 127 10.18 7.07 20.40
C LEU A 127 10.59 7.84 21.66
N ARG A 128 11.88 8.06 21.89
CA ARG A 128 12.35 8.92 22.98
C ARG A 128 11.96 10.39 22.76
N LEU A 129 12.06 10.86 21.51
CA LEU A 129 11.69 12.24 21.15
C LEU A 129 10.21 12.55 21.43
N ILE A 130 9.32 11.58 21.23
CA ILE A 130 7.89 11.72 21.54
C ILE A 130 7.55 11.39 22.99
N HIS A 131 8.58 11.24 23.88
CA HIS A 131 8.45 10.98 25.30
C HIS A 131 7.64 9.72 25.62
N THR A 132 7.88 8.63 24.91
CA THR A 132 7.26 7.32 25.21
C THR A 132 7.61 6.90 26.64
N PRO A 133 6.61 6.51 27.48
CA PRO A 133 6.86 6.05 28.83
C PRO A 133 7.83 4.84 28.87
N GLU A 134 8.77 4.82 29.82
CA GLU A 134 9.79 3.76 29.94
C GLU A 134 9.18 2.35 30.02
N GLN A 135 8.01 2.21 30.65
CA GLN A 135 7.31 0.92 30.79
C GLN A 135 6.86 0.35 29.43
N LEU A 136 6.52 1.22 28.48
CA LEU A 136 6.03 0.85 27.15
C LEU A 136 7.13 0.85 26.08
N TYR A 137 8.31 1.38 26.42
CA TYR A 137 9.35 1.70 25.43
C TYR A 137 9.88 0.46 24.71
N ALA A 138 10.13 -0.63 25.44
CA ALA A 138 10.68 -1.85 24.83
C ALA A 138 9.73 -2.45 23.77
N ASP A 139 8.45 -2.57 24.14
CA ASP A 139 7.41 -3.11 23.24
C ASP A 139 7.12 -2.17 22.06
N ALA A 140 7.10 -0.85 22.33
CA ALA A 140 6.92 0.15 21.29
C ALA A 140 8.07 0.11 20.25
N VAL A 141 9.34 0.00 20.71
CA VAL A 141 10.50 -0.13 19.82
C VAL A 141 10.43 -1.43 19.00
N LEU A 142 10.08 -2.55 19.65
CA LEU A 142 9.97 -3.84 18.98
C LEU A 142 8.90 -3.80 17.88
N TYR A 143 7.69 -3.34 18.23
CA TYR A 143 6.56 -3.20 17.31
C TYR A 143 6.90 -2.32 16.10
N ILE A 144 7.36 -1.07 16.36
CA ILE A 144 7.58 -0.11 15.28
C ILE A 144 8.74 -0.50 14.37
N ARG A 145 9.77 -1.19 14.89
CA ARG A 145 10.88 -1.71 14.07
C ARG A 145 10.39 -2.76 13.07
N ILE A 146 9.51 -3.66 13.49
CA ILE A 146 8.93 -4.67 12.58
C ILE A 146 8.09 -4.00 11.51
N ILE A 147 7.26 -3.02 11.90
CA ILE A 147 6.47 -2.23 10.94
C ILE A 147 7.38 -1.51 9.93
N PHE A 148 8.46 -0.89 10.38
CA PHE A 148 9.40 -0.19 9.48
C PHE A 148 10.19 -1.15 8.58
N LEU A 149 10.56 -2.32 9.07
CA LEU A 149 11.09 -3.40 8.23
C LEU A 149 10.06 -3.87 7.18
N GLY A 150 8.77 -3.71 7.46
CA GLY A 150 7.66 -3.98 6.55
C GLY A 150 7.38 -2.89 5.51
N ILE A 151 8.10 -1.75 5.51
CA ILE A 151 7.92 -0.68 4.52
C ILE A 151 7.98 -1.20 3.06
N PRO A 152 8.86 -2.14 2.69
CA PRO A 152 8.85 -2.72 1.34
C PRO A 152 7.51 -3.36 0.95
N ALA A 153 6.88 -4.07 1.88
CA ALA A 153 5.55 -4.65 1.65
C ALA A 153 4.48 -3.57 1.47
N THR A 154 4.52 -2.53 2.30
CA THR A 154 3.64 -1.37 2.20
C THR A 154 3.81 -0.64 0.87
N VAL A 155 5.04 -0.40 0.44
CA VAL A 155 5.35 0.23 -0.86
C VAL A 155 4.85 -0.62 -2.01
N LEU A 156 5.08 -1.94 -1.97
CA LEU A 156 4.62 -2.87 -3.01
C LEU A 156 3.10 -2.78 -3.18
N TYR A 157 2.34 -2.88 -2.09
CA TYR A 157 0.88 -2.76 -2.15
C TYR A 157 0.43 -1.39 -2.65
N ASN A 158 0.96 -0.30 -2.06
CA ASN A 158 0.50 1.05 -2.40
C ASN A 158 0.82 1.41 -3.85
N TYR A 159 2.02 1.07 -4.34
CA TYR A 159 2.39 1.34 -5.72
C TYR A 159 1.61 0.46 -6.71
N ALA A 160 1.56 -0.86 -6.50
CA ALA A 160 0.82 -1.77 -7.39
C ALA A 160 -0.67 -1.42 -7.45
N SER A 161 -1.29 -1.10 -6.31
CA SER A 161 -2.68 -0.66 -6.25
C SER A 161 -2.90 0.71 -6.91
N SER A 162 -1.93 1.65 -6.78
CA SER A 162 -1.96 2.94 -7.47
C SER A 162 -1.89 2.77 -8.99
N VAL A 163 -1.01 1.90 -9.48
CA VAL A 163 -0.91 1.55 -10.91
C VAL A 163 -2.21 0.95 -11.44
N LEU A 164 -2.80 -0.01 -10.74
CA LEU A 164 -4.08 -0.60 -11.16
C LEU A 164 -5.18 0.46 -11.23
N ARG A 165 -5.25 1.36 -10.24
CA ARG A 165 -6.19 2.49 -10.24
C ARG A 165 -5.93 3.46 -11.39
N ALA A 166 -4.67 3.77 -11.68
CA ALA A 166 -4.28 4.61 -12.81
C ALA A 166 -4.77 4.04 -14.15
N LEU A 167 -4.81 2.71 -14.27
CA LEU A 167 -5.35 2.00 -15.44
C LEU A 167 -6.88 1.77 -15.40
N GLY A 168 -7.59 2.40 -14.45
CA GLY A 168 -9.04 2.34 -14.33
C GLY A 168 -9.59 1.13 -13.56
N ASP A 169 -8.72 0.36 -12.89
CA ASP A 169 -9.12 -0.78 -12.07
C ASP A 169 -9.04 -0.46 -10.58
N SER A 170 -10.13 0.01 -10.00
CA SER A 170 -10.25 0.26 -8.55
C SER A 170 -10.80 -0.93 -7.77
N ARG A 171 -11.34 -1.95 -8.45
CA ARG A 171 -12.04 -3.07 -7.79
C ARG A 171 -11.11 -4.15 -7.28
N HIS A 172 -10.13 -4.55 -8.10
CA HIS A 172 -9.22 -5.62 -7.72
C HIS A 172 -8.34 -5.25 -6.54
N PRO A 173 -7.72 -4.03 -6.46
CA PRO A 173 -7.03 -3.58 -5.25
C PRO A 173 -7.91 -3.63 -4.00
N PHE A 174 -9.20 -3.27 -4.11
CA PHE A 174 -10.15 -3.37 -3.01
C PHE A 174 -10.38 -4.82 -2.57
N TYR A 175 -10.60 -5.76 -3.50
CA TYR A 175 -10.79 -7.17 -3.15
C TYR A 175 -9.54 -7.78 -2.51
N PHE A 176 -8.35 -7.44 -3.00
CA PHE A 176 -7.11 -7.93 -2.42
C PHE A 176 -6.85 -7.36 -1.03
N LEU A 177 -7.22 -6.09 -0.80
CA LEU A 177 -7.19 -5.51 0.53
C LEU A 177 -8.17 -6.22 1.48
N LEU A 178 -9.38 -6.54 1.02
CA LEU A 178 -10.37 -7.27 1.81
C LEU A 178 -9.84 -8.65 2.24
N VAL A 179 -9.25 -9.40 1.30
CA VAL A 179 -8.61 -10.70 1.60
C VAL A 179 -7.49 -10.52 2.62
N ALA A 180 -6.61 -9.54 2.41
CA ALA A 180 -5.51 -9.27 3.32
C ALA A 180 -5.99 -8.86 4.72
N SER A 181 -7.10 -8.12 4.82
CA SER A 181 -7.70 -7.74 6.11
C SER A 181 -8.20 -8.95 6.90
N VAL A 182 -8.83 -9.91 6.23
CA VAL A 182 -9.25 -11.17 6.86
C VAL A 182 -8.03 -11.97 7.29
N VAL A 183 -7.02 -12.09 6.43
CA VAL A 183 -5.77 -12.80 6.74
C VAL A 183 -5.04 -12.14 7.91
N ASN A 184 -5.01 -10.81 7.99
CA ASN A 184 -4.42 -10.08 9.10
C ASN A 184 -5.06 -10.48 10.44
N ILE A 185 -6.40 -10.42 10.55
CA ILE A 185 -7.11 -10.80 11.77
C ILE A 185 -6.82 -12.26 12.17
N LEU A 186 -6.76 -13.16 11.19
CA LEU A 186 -6.44 -14.57 11.43
C LEU A 186 -4.99 -14.75 11.92
N LEU A 187 -4.04 -14.02 11.31
CA LEU A 187 -2.63 -14.05 11.71
C LEU A 187 -2.41 -13.41 13.08
N ASP A 188 -3.10 -12.31 13.42
CA ASP A 188 -3.06 -11.69 14.74
C ASP A 188 -3.47 -12.70 15.81
N TYR A 189 -4.61 -13.36 15.59
CA TYR A 189 -5.08 -14.39 16.50
C TYR A 189 -4.08 -15.56 16.60
N LEU A 190 -3.57 -16.04 15.47
CA LEU A 190 -2.62 -17.16 15.40
C LEU A 190 -1.30 -16.84 16.10
N PHE A 191 -0.75 -15.66 15.91
CA PHE A 191 0.54 -15.29 16.47
C PHE A 191 0.43 -14.99 17.97
N ILE A 192 -0.63 -14.28 18.37
CA ILE A 192 -0.78 -13.83 19.76
C ILE A 192 -1.28 -14.98 20.65
N VAL A 193 -2.30 -15.74 20.24
CA VAL A 193 -2.97 -16.71 21.13
C VAL A 193 -2.25 -18.07 21.17
N PRO A 194 -2.16 -18.87 20.09
CA PRO A 194 -1.52 -20.17 20.16
C PRO A 194 0.02 -20.11 20.16
N LEU A 195 0.63 -19.11 19.50
CA LEU A 195 2.09 -18.99 19.47
C LEU A 195 2.65 -18.16 20.63
N GLY A 196 1.79 -17.46 21.39
CA GLY A 196 2.20 -16.70 22.57
C GLY A 196 3.10 -15.51 22.26
N MET A 197 3.04 -14.98 21.03
CA MET A 197 3.81 -13.80 20.66
C MET A 197 3.17 -12.55 21.30
N GLY A 198 4.01 -11.55 21.54
CA GLY A 198 3.59 -10.25 22.04
C GLY A 198 3.16 -9.28 20.93
N VAL A 199 3.52 -8.01 21.10
CA VAL A 199 3.28 -6.95 20.09
C VAL A 199 3.99 -7.21 18.75
N ASP A 200 5.05 -7.99 18.78
CA ASP A 200 5.78 -8.47 17.60
C ASP A 200 4.90 -9.35 16.70
N GLY A 201 4.03 -10.18 17.29
CA GLY A 201 3.06 -10.98 16.54
C GLY A 201 2.09 -10.10 15.75
N ALA A 202 1.50 -9.09 16.38
CA ALA A 202 0.62 -8.12 15.71
C ALA A 202 1.33 -7.36 14.57
N ALA A 203 2.57 -6.89 14.82
CA ALA A 203 3.37 -6.22 13.80
C ALA A 203 3.67 -7.14 12.60
N LEU A 204 4.04 -8.39 12.84
CA LEU A 204 4.29 -9.38 11.80
C LEU A 204 3.04 -9.70 10.99
N ALA A 205 1.89 -9.89 11.65
CA ALA A 205 0.62 -10.13 10.98
C ALA A 205 0.27 -8.99 10.02
N THR A 206 0.47 -7.73 10.45
CA THR A 206 0.26 -6.55 9.63
C THR A 206 1.19 -6.54 8.41
N VAL A 207 2.49 -6.77 8.59
CA VAL A 207 3.47 -6.78 7.49
C VAL A 207 3.19 -7.90 6.48
N LEU A 208 2.90 -9.11 6.95
CA LEU A 208 2.61 -10.25 6.08
C LEU A 208 1.32 -10.06 5.28
N SER A 209 0.29 -9.48 5.89
CA SER A 209 -0.97 -9.16 5.21
C SER A 209 -0.79 -8.08 4.15
N GLN A 210 0.02 -7.06 4.43
CA GLN A 210 0.39 -6.03 3.45
C GLN A 210 1.18 -6.64 2.29
N LEU A 211 2.12 -7.53 2.57
CA LEU A 211 2.89 -8.25 1.55
C LEU A 211 1.96 -9.06 0.65
N LEU A 212 1.05 -9.84 1.23
CA LEU A 212 0.08 -10.63 0.49
C LEU A 212 -0.76 -9.77 -0.46
N SER A 213 -1.31 -8.65 0.03
CA SER A 213 -2.11 -7.76 -0.84
C SER A 213 -1.27 -7.13 -1.94
N GLY A 214 -0.02 -6.77 -1.66
CA GLY A 214 0.94 -6.24 -2.64
C GLY A 214 1.26 -7.25 -3.73
N GLU A 215 1.55 -8.50 -3.35
CA GLU A 215 1.82 -9.59 -4.29
C GLU A 215 0.60 -9.90 -5.17
N LEU A 216 -0.61 -9.94 -4.59
CA LEU A 216 -1.85 -10.15 -5.35
C LEU A 216 -2.08 -9.02 -6.36
N CYS A 217 -1.86 -7.76 -5.98
CA CYS A 217 -1.95 -6.61 -6.88
C CYS A 217 -0.92 -6.70 -8.02
N ALA A 218 0.34 -7.00 -7.70
CA ALA A 218 1.41 -7.14 -8.67
C ALA A 218 1.15 -8.33 -9.61
N TYR A 219 0.77 -9.48 -9.08
CA TYR A 219 0.41 -10.66 -9.87
C TYR A 219 -0.74 -10.36 -10.85
N TRP A 220 -1.80 -9.70 -10.38
CA TRP A 220 -2.92 -9.30 -11.23
C TRP A 220 -2.49 -8.33 -12.32
N PHE A 221 -1.67 -7.33 -11.97
CA PHE A 221 -1.13 -6.40 -12.95
C PHE A 221 -0.38 -7.12 -14.07
N PHE A 222 0.61 -7.97 -13.75
CA PHE A 222 1.44 -8.64 -14.77
C PHE A 222 0.69 -9.70 -15.56
N THR A 223 -0.22 -10.45 -14.95
CA THR A 223 -0.89 -11.58 -15.59
C THR A 223 -2.10 -11.16 -16.43
N ARG A 224 -2.76 -10.07 -16.05
CA ARG A 224 -4.01 -9.62 -16.68
C ARG A 224 -3.88 -8.23 -17.29
N THR A 225 -3.67 -7.22 -16.47
CA THR A 225 -3.75 -5.80 -16.89
C THR A 225 -2.68 -5.46 -17.92
N ALA A 226 -1.41 -5.78 -17.67
CA ALA A 226 -0.33 -5.49 -18.60
C ALA A 226 -0.50 -6.19 -19.94
N LYS A 227 -0.97 -7.44 -19.95
CA LYS A 227 -1.23 -8.20 -21.19
C LYS A 227 -2.39 -7.62 -22.00
N LEU A 228 -3.48 -7.21 -21.32
CA LEU A 228 -4.66 -6.65 -21.97
C LEU A 228 -4.39 -5.28 -22.59
N GLU A 229 -3.56 -4.48 -21.93
CA GLU A 229 -3.15 -3.16 -22.43
C GLU A 229 -1.97 -3.24 -23.41
N GLY A 230 -1.41 -4.44 -23.63
CA GLY A 230 -0.29 -4.66 -24.56
C GLY A 230 1.01 -4.02 -24.11
N LEU A 231 1.22 -3.92 -22.78
CA LEU A 231 2.44 -3.40 -22.19
C LEU A 231 3.54 -4.47 -22.25
N SER A 232 4.74 -4.07 -22.71
CA SER A 232 5.90 -4.96 -22.82
C SER A 232 7.09 -4.39 -22.07
N PHE A 233 7.54 -5.07 -21.02
CA PHE A 233 8.70 -4.67 -20.22
C PHE A 233 9.97 -5.46 -20.62
N ARG A 234 10.05 -5.92 -21.89
CA ARG A 234 11.11 -6.81 -22.36
C ARG A 234 12.50 -6.15 -22.44
N GLN A 235 12.54 -4.81 -22.53
CA GLN A 235 13.79 -4.04 -22.57
C GLN A 235 13.76 -2.89 -21.56
N PRO A 236 13.90 -3.17 -20.25
CA PRO A 236 13.75 -2.15 -19.21
C PRO A 236 14.78 -1.01 -19.31
N ARG A 237 16.00 -1.30 -19.81
CA ARG A 237 17.07 -0.29 -19.92
C ARG A 237 16.72 0.87 -20.86
N THR A 238 15.96 0.65 -21.91
CA THR A 238 15.54 1.69 -22.86
C THR A 238 14.36 2.51 -22.33
N LEU A 239 13.66 2.00 -21.33
CA LEU A 239 12.49 2.63 -20.72
C LEU A 239 12.88 3.51 -19.50
N LEU A 240 14.05 3.25 -18.88
CA LEU A 240 14.58 4.06 -17.79
C LEU A 240 15.11 5.39 -18.32
N SER A 241 14.60 6.51 -17.82
CA SER A 241 14.97 7.85 -18.25
C SER A 241 15.03 8.81 -17.07
N ALA A 242 16.15 9.51 -16.95
CA ALA A 242 16.34 10.55 -15.93
C ALA A 242 15.32 11.70 -16.05
N GLU A 243 14.85 12.00 -17.27
CA GLU A 243 13.82 13.00 -17.51
C GLU A 243 12.47 12.62 -16.92
N HIS A 244 12.07 11.35 -17.07
CA HIS A 244 10.83 10.83 -16.49
C HIS A 244 10.90 10.72 -14.97
N CYS A 245 12.06 10.37 -14.41
CA CYS A 245 12.29 10.40 -12.97
C CYS A 245 12.18 11.82 -12.39
N LYS A 246 12.72 12.84 -13.09
CA LYS A 246 12.58 14.23 -12.67
C LYS A 246 11.12 14.68 -12.64
N ARG A 247 10.33 14.33 -13.66
CA ARG A 247 8.88 14.66 -13.70
C ARG A 247 8.08 14.01 -12.59
N LEU A 248 8.52 12.86 -12.09
CA LEU A 248 7.87 12.18 -10.96
C LEU A 248 8.23 12.80 -9.60
N GLY A 249 9.31 13.58 -9.53
CA GLY A 249 9.79 14.23 -8.31
C GLY A 249 9.33 15.68 -8.13
N TYR A 250 8.59 16.23 -9.10
CA TYR A 250 7.90 17.52 -9.00
C TYR A 250 6.41 17.34 -8.70
#